data_3f2e209a68c40471cfdb1cac52097335
#
_entry.id   3f2e209a68c40471cfdb1cac52097335
#
_cell.length_a   1.000
_cell.length_b   1.000
_cell.length_c   1.000
_cell.angle_alpha   90.00
_cell.angle_beta   90.00
_cell.angle_gamma   90.00
#
_symmetry.space_group_name_H-M   'P 1'
#
loop_
_entity.id
_entity.type
_entity.pdbx_description
1 polymer ?
#
loop_
_entity_poly.entity_id
_entity_poly.type
_entity_poly.pdbx_seq_one_letter_code
_entity_poly.pdbx_strand_id
1 'polypeptide(L)'
;MCFLNKKTIFTIMIEHITKGIKISVNTTFNGTSYRRGNLYYDFSYSISIENNSNETVKLTERHWEIFDTLNKTEIIEGAGVIGQTPILNPNDTYAYTSGCFLSSNLGAMKGHYTMINQMNLDKFKVAIPTFQLITPLLLN
;
A
#
# COMPACT_ATOMS: atom_id res chain seq x y z
N MET A 1 -1.42 33.81 -15.25
CA MET A 1 -1.46 33.21 -14.88
C MET A 1 -1.40 32.30 -14.52
N CYS A 2 -1.24 32.00 -14.17
CA CYS A 2 -1.18 31.23 -13.72
C CYS A 2 -1.24 30.42 -13.35
N PHE A 3 -1.31 30.13 -13.03
CA PHE A 3 -1.39 29.39 -12.54
C PHE A 3 -1.32 28.56 -12.17
N LEU A 4 -1.12 28.41 -12.04
CA LEU A 4 -1.02 27.81 -11.70
C LEU A 4 -0.98 27.13 -10.90
N ASN A 5 -0.73 27.20 -10.28
CA ASN A 5 -1.01 26.71 -9.36
C ASN A 5 -1.25 25.47 -9.31
N LYS A 6 -1.02 25.11 -9.81
CA LYS A 6 -1.25 23.89 -9.86
C LYS A 6 -0.23 23.20 -9.27
N LYS A 7 -0.28 22.92 -8.34
CA LYS A 7 0.17 21.87 -7.72
C LYS A 7 -0.17 20.70 -8.45
N THR A 8 0.63 20.32 -9.30
CA THR A 8 0.50 19.06 -9.95
C THR A 8 0.75 18.01 -8.92
N ILE A 9 -0.28 17.52 -8.38
CA ILE A 9 -0.20 16.39 -7.51
C ILE A 9 -0.11 15.19 -8.42
N PHE A 10 1.08 14.61 -8.51
CA PHE A 10 1.20 13.35 -9.24
C PHE A 10 0.71 12.26 -8.33
N THR A 11 -0.52 11.85 -8.55
CA THR A 11 -1.05 10.65 -7.91
C THR A 11 -0.87 9.54 -8.90
N ILE A 12 0.02 8.60 -8.60
CA ILE A 12 0.18 7.41 -9.43
C ILE A 12 -0.65 6.34 -8.76
N MET A 13 -1.69 5.88 -9.47
CA MET A 13 -2.48 4.75 -9.02
C MET A 13 -2.01 3.50 -9.72
N ILE A 14 -1.70 2.47 -8.96
CA ILE A 14 -1.26 1.17 -9.46
C ILE A 14 -2.25 0.13 -8.98
N GLU A 15 -2.60 -0.81 -9.87
CA GLU A 15 -3.59 -1.84 -9.58
C GLU A 15 -3.07 -3.22 -9.94
N HIS A 16 -3.57 -4.22 -9.24
CA HIS A 16 -3.33 -5.62 -9.58
C HIS A 16 -4.52 -6.46 -9.12
N ILE A 17 -4.88 -7.46 -9.92
CA ILE A 17 -6.01 -8.33 -9.63
C ILE A 17 -5.52 -9.74 -9.43
N THR A 18 -5.91 -10.38 -8.33
CA THR A 18 -5.64 -11.78 -8.04
C THR A 18 -6.96 -12.44 -7.69
N LYS A 19 -7.37 -13.43 -8.47
CA LYS A 19 -8.62 -14.20 -8.22
C LYS A 19 -9.83 -13.31 -7.99
N GLY A 20 -9.94 -12.24 -8.76
CA GLY A 20 -11.05 -11.30 -8.66
C GLY A 20 -10.93 -10.28 -7.55
N ILE A 21 -9.86 -10.31 -6.76
CA ILE A 21 -9.60 -9.29 -5.74
C ILE A 21 -8.68 -8.24 -6.35
N LYS A 22 -9.15 -7.00 -6.41
CA LYS A 22 -8.38 -5.89 -6.98
C LYS A 22 -7.78 -5.05 -5.89
N ILE A 23 -6.46 -4.89 -5.93
CA ILE A 23 -5.72 -4.02 -5.01
C ILE A 23 -5.29 -2.79 -5.79
N SER A 24 -5.71 -1.61 -5.31
CA SER A 24 -5.30 -0.32 -5.89
C SER A 24 -4.51 0.45 -4.85
N VAL A 25 -3.42 1.09 -5.26
CA VAL A 25 -2.53 1.82 -4.35
C VAL A 25 -2.25 3.21 -4.88
N ASN A 26 -2.38 4.20 -4.01
CA ASN A 26 -1.94 5.59 -4.24
C ASN A 26 -0.92 5.95 -3.19
N THR A 27 0.10 6.72 -3.56
CA THR A 27 1.09 7.22 -2.60
C THR A 27 1.12 8.73 -2.57
N THR A 28 1.49 9.28 -1.42
CA THR A 28 1.68 10.72 -1.22
C THR A 28 2.96 10.95 -0.44
N PHE A 29 3.76 11.90 -0.89
CA PHE A 29 4.91 12.36 -0.12
C PHE A 29 4.45 13.46 0.84
N ASN A 30 4.72 13.29 2.14
CA ASN A 30 4.23 14.20 3.18
C ASN A 30 5.30 15.12 3.76
N GLY A 31 6.46 15.16 3.12
CA GLY A 31 7.55 16.02 3.60
C GLY A 31 8.58 15.22 4.37
N THR A 32 9.47 15.94 5.03
CA THR A 32 10.56 15.35 5.79
C THR A 32 10.36 15.59 7.28
N SER A 33 10.97 14.73 8.08
CA SER A 33 10.95 14.88 9.53
C SER A 33 12.30 14.46 10.11
N TYR A 34 12.61 14.96 11.30
CA TYR A 34 13.78 14.51 12.03
C TYR A 34 13.33 13.66 13.21
N ARG A 35 13.95 12.50 13.37
CA ARG A 35 13.66 11.58 14.46
C ARG A 35 15.01 11.14 15.04
N ARG A 36 15.26 11.53 16.29
CA ARG A 36 16.52 11.22 16.96
C ARG A 36 17.73 11.72 16.17
N GLY A 37 17.61 12.93 15.56
CA GLY A 37 18.68 13.53 14.79
C GLY A 37 18.86 13.04 13.38
N ASN A 38 18.06 12.05 12.94
CA ASN A 38 18.14 11.53 11.59
C ASN A 38 17.01 12.08 10.73
N LEU A 39 17.32 12.38 9.47
CA LEU A 39 16.34 12.87 8.52
C LEU A 39 15.58 11.69 7.91
N TYR A 40 14.25 11.81 7.87
CA TYR A 40 13.39 10.83 7.23
C TYR A 40 12.50 11.50 6.21
N TYR A 41 12.12 10.71 5.20
CA TYR A 41 11.19 11.11 4.15
C TYR A 41 9.88 10.40 4.42
N ASP A 42 8.82 11.15 4.67
CA ASP A 42 7.54 10.62 5.13
C ASP A 42 6.59 10.41 3.96
N PHE A 43 6.05 9.22 3.86
CA PHE A 43 5.09 8.85 2.82
C PHE A 43 3.84 8.29 3.46
N SER A 44 2.71 8.49 2.80
CA SER A 44 1.51 7.74 3.10
C SER A 44 1.09 6.98 1.85
N TYR A 45 0.38 5.89 2.04
CA TYR A 45 -0.18 5.12 0.95
C TYR A 45 -1.60 4.74 1.29
N SER A 46 -2.47 4.88 0.29
CA SER A 46 -3.88 4.53 0.42
C SER A 46 -4.13 3.30 -0.42
N ILE A 47 -4.77 2.31 0.19
CA ILE A 47 -5.05 1.04 -0.45
C ILE A 47 -6.55 0.83 -0.50
N SER A 48 -7.02 0.39 -1.66
CA SER A 48 -8.40 -0.04 -1.86
C SER A 48 -8.39 -1.51 -2.24
N ILE A 49 -9.18 -2.29 -1.56
CA ILE A 49 -9.31 -3.74 -1.77
C ILE A 49 -10.75 -3.99 -2.21
N GLU A 50 -10.94 -4.36 -3.48
CA GLU A 50 -12.27 -4.61 -4.03
C GLU A 50 -12.45 -6.09 -4.30
N ASN A 51 -13.51 -6.65 -3.77
CA ASN A 51 -13.85 -8.04 -4.06
C ASN A 51 -14.79 -8.10 -5.26
N ASN A 52 -14.22 -8.33 -6.44
CA ASN A 52 -14.98 -8.48 -7.67
C ASN A 52 -15.22 -9.95 -8.02
N SER A 53 -15.00 -10.85 -7.07
CA SER A 53 -15.30 -12.28 -7.23
C SER A 53 -16.72 -12.58 -6.78
N ASN A 54 -17.13 -13.83 -6.96
CA ASN A 54 -18.44 -14.29 -6.52
C ASN A 54 -18.40 -14.88 -5.10
N GLU A 55 -17.27 -14.78 -4.42
CA GLU A 55 -17.05 -15.45 -3.15
C GLU A 55 -16.77 -14.46 -2.03
N THR A 56 -17.20 -14.80 -0.82
CA THR A 56 -16.89 -14.01 0.37
C THR A 56 -15.52 -14.42 0.89
N VAL A 57 -14.66 -13.43 1.10
CA VAL A 57 -13.30 -13.66 1.56
C VAL A 57 -13.00 -12.86 2.81
N LYS A 58 -12.07 -13.35 3.63
CA LYS A 58 -11.62 -12.65 4.82
C LYS A 58 -10.13 -12.39 4.69
N LEU A 59 -9.72 -11.16 4.90
CA LEU A 59 -8.30 -10.79 4.94
C LEU A 59 -7.78 -11.11 6.34
N THR A 60 -6.82 -12.01 6.44
CA THR A 60 -6.31 -12.47 7.74
C THR A 60 -4.92 -11.98 8.06
N GLU A 61 -4.06 -11.81 7.06
CA GLU A 61 -2.66 -11.47 7.29
C GLU A 61 -2.13 -10.53 6.22
N ARG A 62 -1.11 -9.77 6.59
CA ARG A 62 -0.39 -8.91 5.66
C ARG A 62 1.09 -9.24 5.69
N HIS A 63 1.73 -9.07 4.54
CA HIS A 63 3.17 -9.21 4.38
C HIS A 63 3.66 -8.04 3.53
N TRP A 64 4.61 -7.27 4.06
CA TRP A 64 5.21 -6.14 3.35
C TRP A 64 6.70 -6.28 3.25
N GLU A 65 7.25 -5.87 2.11
CA GLU A 65 8.68 -5.71 1.90
C GLU A 65 8.91 -4.25 1.54
N ILE A 66 9.73 -3.58 2.33
CA ILE A 66 10.01 -2.15 2.17
C ILE A 66 11.45 -1.98 1.75
N PHE A 67 11.65 -1.40 0.57
CA PHE A 67 12.96 -1.13 0.01
C PHE A 67 13.29 0.33 0.22
N ASP A 68 14.50 0.59 0.72
CA ASP A 68 15.02 1.92 0.96
C ASP A 68 16.44 1.91 0.40
N THR A 69 16.78 2.83 -0.50
CA THR A 69 18.09 2.82 -1.16
C THR A 69 19.26 2.98 -0.20
N LEU A 70 19.03 3.44 1.02
CA LEU A 70 20.07 3.61 2.03
C LEU A 70 20.03 2.56 3.15
N ASN A 71 19.11 1.63 3.09
CA ASN A 71 18.95 0.63 4.16
C ASN A 71 18.71 -0.75 3.61
N LYS A 72 18.78 -1.74 4.50
CA LYS A 72 18.39 -3.09 4.16
C LYS A 72 16.89 -3.13 3.97
N THR A 73 16.43 -4.08 3.14
CA THR A 73 15.01 -4.35 2.98
C THR A 73 14.41 -4.75 4.33
N GLU A 74 13.31 -4.12 4.67
CA GLU A 74 12.58 -4.41 5.89
C GLU A 74 11.37 -5.27 5.56
N ILE A 75 11.15 -6.32 6.37
CA ILE A 75 9.98 -7.20 6.23
C ILE A 75 9.07 -6.92 7.41
N ILE A 76 7.79 -6.64 7.12
CA ILE A 76 6.78 -6.43 8.14
C ILE A 76 5.64 -7.40 7.90
N GLU A 77 5.34 -8.21 8.90
CA GLU A 77 4.25 -9.18 8.84
C GLU A 77 3.36 -9.02 10.06
N GLY A 78 2.10 -9.32 9.88
CA GLY A 78 1.15 -9.26 10.98
C GLY A 78 -0.25 -9.66 10.57
N ALA A 79 -1.12 -9.72 11.56
CA ALA A 79 -2.53 -10.06 11.36
C ALA A 79 -3.28 -8.84 10.85
N GLY A 80 -4.08 -9.05 9.82
CA GLY A 80 -5.01 -8.03 9.33
C GLY A 80 -4.36 -6.76 8.81
N VAL A 81 -5.15 -5.72 8.77
CA VAL A 81 -4.74 -4.37 8.38
C VAL A 81 -5.35 -3.37 9.35
N ILE A 82 -4.51 -2.50 9.92
CA ILE A 82 -4.94 -1.47 10.87
C ILE A 82 -5.86 -2.06 11.96
N GLY A 83 -5.43 -3.18 12.54
CA GLY A 83 -6.19 -3.83 13.61
C GLY A 83 -7.48 -4.50 13.19
N GLN A 84 -7.72 -4.66 11.89
CA GLN A 84 -8.94 -5.24 11.35
C GLN A 84 -8.64 -6.48 10.52
N THR A 85 -9.56 -7.45 10.53
CA THR A 85 -9.52 -8.58 9.61
C THR A 85 -10.82 -8.56 8.81
N PRO A 86 -10.92 -7.66 7.82
CA PRO A 86 -12.21 -7.43 7.15
C PRO A 86 -12.70 -8.63 6.37
N ILE A 87 -14.01 -8.81 6.39
CA ILE A 87 -14.71 -9.79 5.57
C ILE A 87 -15.31 -9.01 4.42
N LEU A 88 -15.02 -9.44 3.20
CA LEU A 88 -15.50 -8.78 1.98
C LEU A 88 -16.44 -9.72 1.25
N ASN A 89 -17.70 -9.34 1.19
CA ASN A 89 -18.66 -10.03 0.34
C ASN A 89 -18.45 -9.60 -1.12
N PRO A 90 -19.01 -10.32 -2.09
CA PRO A 90 -18.94 -9.88 -3.48
C PRO A 90 -19.37 -8.42 -3.61
N ASN A 91 -18.57 -7.63 -4.33
CA ASN A 91 -18.74 -6.20 -4.58
C ASN A 91 -18.42 -5.28 -3.40
N ASP A 92 -17.97 -5.83 -2.28
CA ASP A 92 -17.52 -4.99 -1.16
C ASP A 92 -16.14 -4.40 -1.45
N THR A 93 -15.90 -3.22 -0.89
CA THR A 93 -14.61 -2.54 -0.93
C THR A 93 -14.18 -2.18 0.48
N TYR A 94 -12.92 -2.43 0.80
CA TYR A 94 -12.30 -2.01 2.04
C TYR A 94 -11.13 -1.10 1.70
N ALA A 95 -11.10 0.09 2.26
CA ALA A 95 -10.05 1.06 1.98
C ALA A 95 -9.41 1.54 3.27
N TYR A 96 -8.10 1.77 3.24
CA TYR A 96 -7.39 2.32 4.38
C TYR A 96 -6.16 3.10 3.92
N THR A 97 -5.64 3.93 4.82
CA THR A 97 -4.41 4.69 4.59
C THR A 97 -3.43 4.38 5.72
N SER A 98 -2.18 4.21 5.37
CA SER A 98 -1.11 3.97 6.33
C SER A 98 0.12 4.77 5.92
N GLY A 99 1.16 4.72 6.71
CA GLY A 99 2.38 5.50 6.48
C GLY A 99 3.63 4.66 6.49
N CYS A 100 4.66 5.23 5.88
CA CYS A 100 6.00 4.66 5.84
C CYS A 100 6.98 5.81 5.77
N PHE A 101 8.10 5.72 6.48
CA PHE A 101 9.15 6.69 6.30
C PHE A 101 10.45 6.00 5.94
N LEU A 102 11.19 6.65 5.05
CA LEU A 102 12.44 6.15 4.51
C LEU A 102 13.59 7.03 4.94
N SER A 103 14.80 6.47 4.97
CA SER A 103 16.01 7.24 5.18
C SER A 103 16.48 7.94 3.90
N SER A 104 15.92 7.56 2.76
CA SER A 104 16.28 8.15 1.47
C SER A 104 15.04 8.68 0.78
N ASN A 105 15.24 9.40 -0.32
CA ASN A 105 14.17 9.97 -1.12
C ASN A 105 13.66 9.01 -2.21
N LEU A 106 14.10 7.76 -2.18
CA LEU A 106 13.71 6.76 -3.16
C LEU A 106 13.64 5.38 -2.52
N GLY A 107 12.51 4.76 -2.65
CA GLY A 107 12.28 3.39 -2.23
C GLY A 107 11.08 2.78 -2.93
N ALA A 108 10.64 1.66 -2.43
CA ALA A 108 9.49 0.95 -2.96
C ALA A 108 8.90 0.03 -1.90
N MET A 109 7.64 -0.32 -2.10
CA MET A 109 6.98 -1.32 -1.26
C MET A 109 6.32 -2.34 -2.16
N LYS A 110 6.29 -3.57 -1.71
CA LYS A 110 5.50 -4.65 -2.30
C LYS A 110 5.08 -5.61 -1.21
N GLY A 111 4.18 -6.50 -1.52
CA GLY A 111 3.77 -7.49 -0.55
C GLY A 111 2.56 -8.27 -1.02
N HIS A 112 1.87 -8.85 -0.05
CA HIS A 112 0.64 -9.57 -0.32
C HIS A 112 -0.22 -9.61 0.95
N TYR A 113 -1.50 -9.84 0.73
CA TYR A 113 -2.43 -10.21 1.80
C TYR A 113 -2.69 -11.69 1.72
N THR A 114 -2.89 -12.32 2.87
CA THR A 114 -3.41 -13.68 2.92
C THR A 114 -4.91 -13.56 3.15
N MET A 115 -5.67 -14.24 2.32
CA MET A 115 -7.12 -14.25 2.42
C MET A 115 -7.63 -15.69 2.53
N ILE A 116 -8.79 -15.83 3.14
CA ILE A 116 -9.46 -17.11 3.29
C ILE A 116 -10.84 -17.00 2.66
N ASN A 117 -11.15 -17.94 1.78
CA ASN A 117 -12.49 -18.10 1.25
C ASN A 117 -13.39 -18.60 2.39
N GLN A 118 -14.45 -17.86 2.69
CA GLN A 118 -15.29 -18.15 3.85
C GLN A 118 -16.17 -19.40 3.67
N MET A 119 -16.37 -19.87 2.44
CA MET A 119 -17.17 -21.07 2.18
C MET A 119 -16.37 -22.34 2.31
N ASN A 120 -15.21 -22.41 1.66
CA ASN A 120 -14.42 -23.65 1.61
C ASN A 120 -13.14 -23.59 2.45
N LEU A 121 -12.85 -22.44 3.08
CA LEU A 121 -11.71 -22.21 3.94
C LEU A 121 -10.35 -22.30 3.24
N ASP A 122 -10.32 -22.21 1.91
CA ASP A 122 -9.09 -22.19 1.17
C ASP A 122 -8.35 -20.88 1.42
N LYS A 123 -7.05 -20.99 1.69
CA LYS A 123 -6.17 -19.83 1.82
C LYS A 123 -5.53 -19.51 0.49
N PHE A 124 -5.38 -18.23 0.21
CA PHE A 124 -4.68 -17.79 -0.99
C PHE A 124 -4.05 -16.42 -0.75
N LYS A 125 -3.03 -16.11 -1.54
CA LYS A 125 -2.34 -14.84 -1.46
C LYS A 125 -2.85 -13.92 -2.54
N VAL A 126 -3.06 -12.66 -2.15
CA VAL A 126 -3.46 -11.60 -3.06
C VAL A 126 -2.32 -10.61 -3.14
N ALA A 127 -1.73 -10.47 -4.32
CA ALA A 127 -0.56 -9.63 -4.50
C ALA A 127 -0.91 -8.15 -4.35
N ILE A 128 -0.05 -7.42 -3.64
CA ILE A 128 -0.07 -5.97 -3.62
C ILE A 128 0.95 -5.55 -4.67
N PRO A 129 0.56 -4.76 -5.68
CA PRO A 129 1.50 -4.38 -6.73
C PRO A 129 2.65 -3.56 -6.15
N THR A 130 3.84 -3.74 -6.71
CA THR A 130 5.00 -2.95 -6.29
C THR A 130 4.75 -1.49 -6.63
N PHE A 131 4.93 -0.60 -5.66
CA PHE A 131 4.78 0.83 -5.89
C PHE A 131 5.99 1.58 -5.36
N GLN A 132 6.31 2.69 -6.03
CA GLN A 132 7.47 3.49 -5.67
C GLN A 132 7.12 4.50 -4.58
N LEU A 133 8.11 4.76 -3.71
CA LEU A 133 8.09 5.84 -2.74
C LEU A 133 9.17 6.82 -3.18
N ILE A 134 8.76 7.89 -3.86
CA ILE A 134 9.69 8.80 -4.50
C ILE A 134 9.28 10.23 -4.21
N THR A 135 10.25 11.08 -3.88
CA THR A 135 9.95 12.48 -3.61
C THR A 135 9.72 13.23 -4.93
N PRO A 136 8.92 14.30 -4.92
CA PRO A 136 8.64 15.06 -6.15
C PRO A 136 9.88 15.57 -6.87
N LEU A 137 10.95 15.88 -6.16
CA LEU A 137 12.18 16.38 -6.77
C LEU A 137 12.82 15.36 -7.72
N LEU A 138 12.62 14.08 -7.46
CA LEU A 138 13.17 13.03 -8.32
C LEU A 138 12.28 12.72 -9.52
N LEU A 139 11.06 13.27 -9.55
CA LEU A 139 10.15 13.05 -10.66
C LEU A 139 10.40 14.01 -11.83
N ASN A 140 11.22 14.99 -11.64
CA ASN A 140 11.52 15.99 -12.69
C ASN A 140 12.65 15.54 -13.61
#